data_636d4cfd6ef5be2d3a1cffd3d337263a
#
_entry.id   636d4cfd6ef5be2d3a1cffd3d337263a
#
_cell.length_a   1.000
_cell.length_b   1.000
_cell.length_c   1.000
_cell.angle_alpha   90.00
_cell.angle_beta   90.00
_cell.angle_gamma   90.00
#
_symmetry.space_group_name_H-M   'P 1'
#
loop_
_entity.id
_entity.type
_entity.pdbx_description
1 polymer ?
#
loop_
_entity_poly.entity_id
_entity_poly.type
_entity_poly.pdbx_seq_one_letter_code
_entity_poly.pdbx_strand_id
1 'polypeptide(L)'
;MAIRQRVGRKKPWEVYWNNPFTLKRGSLYVETEEEAKKQDALKKFQLKYERDFFRREEAEAPQVEHTFESAYYLFLKDKRFSERSLKRHLKNMKRSLAFLKDTPLSDIDNTKLKQLMSHFLSFGIRASTLKRCIGQVFSVIRWAYQNELLRELPRIPKLPHIEYEHFIPPTQQELALVFVHAPEHVRRVVILGSQMGMRVGPSELFGLMWSDVDLENKVIHLRAAQKNKNEPVRDIPIRQSLVEELKAWQEVDRAKRVAPVIHYGGKPVKCIHGAWHRTLLRAGIQRRIRPYDLRHAFVTEAIAAGVDIGTVGKLVGHANLTMILKHYQHVLSSQKRAAVEAIPEPQYVAKNMWQSESTPENIKQ
;
A
#
# COMPACT_ATOMS: atom_id res chain seq x y z
N MET A 1 12.57 -21.13 39.70
CA MET A 1 13.36 -22.35 39.59
C MET A 1 12.63 -23.45 40.30
N ALA A 2 12.50 -24.65 39.73
CA ALA A 2 11.81 -25.78 40.35
C ALA A 2 12.24 -27.09 39.70
N ILE A 3 12.02 -28.18 40.44
CA ILE A 3 12.22 -29.54 39.98
C ILE A 3 10.84 -30.14 39.67
N ARG A 4 10.74 -30.82 38.56
CA ARG A 4 9.48 -31.49 38.13
C ARG A 4 9.78 -32.92 37.64
N GLN A 5 8.98 -33.87 38.10
CA GLN A 5 9.05 -35.23 37.55
C GLN A 5 8.14 -35.37 36.32
N ARG A 6 8.66 -35.98 35.25
CA ARG A 6 7.93 -36.28 34.02
C ARG A 6 7.93 -37.78 33.79
N VAL A 7 6.73 -38.37 33.92
CA VAL A 7 6.55 -39.83 33.74
C VAL A 7 6.75 -40.20 32.25
N GLY A 8 7.41 -41.37 32.00
CA GLY A 8 7.58 -41.92 30.65
C GLY A 8 8.83 -41.47 29.87
N ARG A 9 9.84 -40.83 30.52
CA ARG A 9 11.10 -40.44 29.90
C ARG A 9 12.30 -41.19 30.49
N LYS A 10 13.36 -41.44 29.68
CA LYS A 10 14.63 -42.01 30.14
C LYS A 10 15.29 -41.18 31.24
N LYS A 11 15.11 -39.85 31.20
CA LYS A 11 15.54 -38.89 32.22
C LYS A 11 14.29 -38.18 32.78
N PRO A 12 13.67 -38.72 33.82
CA PRO A 12 12.37 -38.29 34.27
C PRO A 12 12.39 -36.98 35.06
N TRP A 13 13.51 -36.51 35.52
CA TRP A 13 13.60 -35.33 36.35
C TRP A 13 14.04 -34.12 35.55
N GLU A 14 13.18 -33.07 35.49
CA GLU A 14 13.46 -31.79 34.87
C GLU A 14 13.77 -30.74 35.93
N VAL A 15 14.96 -30.14 35.81
CA VAL A 15 15.35 -28.94 36.56
C VAL A 15 15.22 -27.77 35.63
N TYR A 16 14.46 -26.76 35.99
CA TYR A 16 14.25 -25.58 35.12
C TYR A 16 14.46 -24.27 35.86
N TRP A 17 14.90 -23.27 35.11
CA TRP A 17 15.15 -21.90 35.58
C TRP A 17 14.79 -20.90 34.51
N ASN A 18 14.60 -19.63 34.90
CA ASN A 18 14.49 -18.54 33.93
C ASN A 18 15.84 -17.82 33.88
N ASN A 19 16.36 -17.60 32.67
CA ASN A 19 17.55 -16.79 32.46
C ASN A 19 17.25 -15.34 32.90
N PRO A 20 18.02 -14.74 33.81
CA PRO A 20 17.74 -13.43 34.37
C PRO A 20 17.89 -12.26 33.38
N PHE A 21 18.52 -12.49 32.22
CA PHE A 21 18.74 -11.48 31.17
C PHE A 21 17.74 -11.58 30.03
N THR A 22 17.40 -12.81 29.61
CA THR A 22 16.54 -13.05 28.44
C THR A 22 15.10 -13.40 28.81
N LEU A 23 14.84 -13.71 30.08
CA LEU A 23 13.58 -14.25 30.60
C LEU A 23 13.16 -15.59 29.97
N LYS A 24 14.01 -16.18 29.12
CA LYS A 24 13.78 -17.50 28.55
C LYS A 24 13.95 -18.59 29.61
N ARG A 25 13.16 -19.64 29.47
CA ARG A 25 13.22 -20.82 30.33
C ARG A 25 14.31 -21.75 29.84
N GLY A 26 15.33 -22.00 30.68
CA GLY A 26 16.28 -23.10 30.52
C GLY A 26 15.80 -24.36 31.27
N SER A 27 16.13 -25.54 30.75
CA SER A 27 15.83 -26.82 31.42
C SER A 27 16.93 -27.83 31.21
N LEU A 28 17.18 -28.67 32.27
CA LEU A 28 18.10 -29.77 32.27
C LEU A 28 17.37 -31.04 32.71
N TYR A 29 17.58 -32.15 32.04
CA TYR A 29 16.95 -33.43 32.35
C TYR A 29 17.99 -34.41 32.93
N VAL A 30 17.68 -34.98 34.08
CA VAL A 30 18.53 -35.92 34.79
C VAL A 30 17.80 -37.21 35.17
N GLU A 31 18.56 -38.28 35.50
CA GLU A 31 17.99 -39.59 35.70
C GLU A 31 17.45 -39.79 37.12
N THR A 32 18.07 -39.17 38.12
CA THR A 32 17.70 -39.35 39.52
C THR A 32 17.21 -38.07 40.17
N GLU A 33 16.41 -38.19 41.21
CA GLU A 33 15.92 -37.07 42.01
C GLU A 33 17.06 -36.37 42.75
N GLU A 34 18.04 -37.15 43.21
CA GLU A 34 19.17 -36.63 43.96
C GLU A 34 20.06 -35.72 43.07
N GLU A 35 20.29 -36.15 41.84
CA GLU A 35 20.98 -35.38 40.84
C GLU A 35 20.21 -34.11 40.47
N ALA A 36 18.88 -34.20 40.37
CA ALA A 36 18.02 -33.02 40.12
C ALA A 36 18.13 -31.99 41.27
N LYS A 37 18.13 -32.43 42.53
CA LYS A 37 18.32 -31.55 43.67
C LYS A 37 19.71 -30.90 43.68
N LYS A 38 20.75 -31.65 43.30
CA LYS A 38 22.13 -31.12 43.18
C LYS A 38 22.22 -30.06 42.09
N GLN A 39 21.62 -30.31 40.93
CA GLN A 39 21.60 -29.37 39.80
C GLN A 39 20.75 -28.12 40.10
N ASP A 40 19.62 -28.27 40.78
CA ASP A 40 18.78 -27.13 41.22
C ASP A 40 19.55 -26.21 42.19
N ALA A 41 20.28 -26.84 43.18
CA ALA A 41 21.12 -26.09 44.10
C ALA A 41 22.25 -25.35 43.40
N LEU A 42 22.93 -26.00 42.43
CA LEU A 42 23.99 -25.39 41.62
C LEU A 42 23.44 -24.20 40.78
N LYS A 43 22.30 -24.39 40.12
CA LYS A 43 21.72 -23.33 39.34
C LYS A 43 21.21 -22.15 40.20
N LYS A 44 20.70 -22.41 41.42
CA LYS A 44 20.37 -21.38 42.40
C LYS A 44 21.59 -20.58 42.83
N PHE A 45 22.71 -21.26 43.07
CA PHE A 45 23.99 -20.61 43.42
C PHE A 45 24.47 -19.72 42.27
N GLN A 46 24.49 -20.26 41.03
CA GLN A 46 24.87 -19.50 39.83
C GLN A 46 24.01 -18.27 39.62
N LEU A 47 22.67 -18.36 39.76
CA LEU A 47 21.76 -17.22 39.65
C LEU A 47 22.01 -16.15 40.74
N LYS A 48 22.45 -16.54 41.91
CA LYS A 48 22.68 -15.63 43.05
C LYS A 48 24.04 -14.95 43.00
N TYR A 49 25.06 -15.70 42.64
CA TYR A 49 26.47 -15.27 42.80
C TYR A 49 27.25 -15.13 41.50
N GLU A 50 26.84 -15.85 40.46
CA GLU A 50 27.48 -15.90 39.14
C GLU A 50 26.53 -15.53 38.01
N ARG A 51 25.83 -14.42 38.16
CA ARG A 51 24.83 -14.00 37.14
C ARG A 51 25.41 -13.93 35.73
N ASP A 52 26.68 -13.58 35.58
CA ASP A 52 27.35 -13.48 34.29
C ASP A 52 27.53 -14.85 33.61
N PHE A 53 27.43 -15.97 34.35
CA PHE A 53 27.39 -17.31 33.77
C PHE A 53 26.24 -17.43 32.75
N PHE A 54 25.05 -16.93 33.04
CA PHE A 54 23.90 -16.96 32.15
C PHE A 54 24.03 -16.02 30.95
N ARG A 55 24.94 -15.04 31.03
CA ARG A 55 25.29 -14.19 29.90
C ARG A 55 26.26 -14.89 28.96
N ARG A 56 27.14 -15.76 29.49
CA ARG A 56 28.10 -16.54 28.70
C ARG A 56 27.50 -17.75 28.02
N GLU A 57 26.49 -18.41 28.62
CA GLU A 57 25.79 -19.55 27.98
C GLU A 57 25.18 -19.18 26.60
N GLU A 58 24.83 -17.92 26.35
CA GLU A 58 24.37 -17.47 25.02
C GLU A 58 25.51 -17.19 24.03
N ALA A 59 26.71 -16.93 24.54
CA ALA A 59 27.88 -16.61 23.70
C ALA A 59 28.57 -17.87 23.12
N GLU A 60 28.30 -19.05 23.66
CA GLU A 60 28.99 -20.28 23.29
C GLU A 60 28.25 -21.22 22.31
N ALA A 61 26.98 -20.94 22.01
CA ALA A 61 26.32 -21.62 20.89
C ALA A 61 26.91 -21.07 19.58
N PRO A 62 27.50 -21.91 18.70
CA PRO A 62 28.00 -21.42 17.41
C PRO A 62 26.84 -20.83 16.63
N GLN A 63 26.75 -19.51 16.63
CA GLN A 63 25.76 -18.82 15.80
C GLN A 63 26.20 -18.97 14.35
N VAL A 64 25.40 -19.66 13.56
CA VAL A 64 25.55 -19.63 12.11
C VAL A 64 25.44 -18.16 11.71
N GLU A 65 26.56 -17.57 11.34
CA GLU A 65 26.61 -16.18 10.92
C GLU A 65 25.87 -16.05 9.58
N HIS A 66 24.66 -15.54 9.65
CA HIS A 66 23.85 -15.35 8.46
C HIS A 66 24.26 -14.07 7.73
N THR A 67 24.61 -14.20 6.46
CA THR A 67 24.77 -13.03 5.58
C THR A 67 23.40 -12.48 5.17
N PHE A 68 23.38 -11.25 4.66
CA PHE A 68 22.13 -10.66 4.13
C PHE A 68 21.51 -11.51 3.02
N GLU A 69 22.33 -12.11 2.16
CA GLU A 69 21.85 -12.99 1.08
C GLU A 69 21.18 -14.25 1.64
N SER A 70 21.83 -14.94 2.60
CA SER A 70 21.24 -16.13 3.21
C SER A 70 19.92 -15.82 3.92
N ALA A 71 19.86 -14.73 4.68
CA ALA A 71 18.64 -14.29 5.33
C ALA A 71 17.54 -13.90 4.30
N TYR A 72 17.93 -13.31 3.18
CA TYR A 72 17.00 -12.96 2.12
C TYR A 72 16.38 -14.20 1.46
N TYR A 73 17.15 -15.24 1.20
CA TYR A 73 16.62 -16.52 0.70
C TYR A 73 15.68 -17.19 1.68
N LEU A 74 16.02 -17.21 2.96
CA LEU A 74 15.13 -17.72 4.01
C LEU A 74 13.83 -16.92 4.09
N PHE A 75 13.90 -15.58 4.02
CA PHE A 75 12.75 -14.69 3.94
C PHE A 75 11.85 -15.00 2.74
N LEU A 76 12.42 -15.23 1.55
CA LEU A 76 11.65 -15.58 0.36
C LEU A 76 10.94 -16.94 0.49
N LYS A 77 11.57 -17.89 1.17
CA LYS A 77 11.01 -19.22 1.43
C LYS A 77 9.84 -19.15 2.43
N ASP A 78 9.96 -18.32 3.46
CA ASP A 78 8.93 -18.13 4.48
C ASP A 78 7.72 -17.32 3.93
N LYS A 79 7.97 -16.27 3.15
CA LYS A 79 6.93 -15.41 2.59
C LYS A 79 6.30 -16.02 1.34
N ARG A 80 5.00 -16.29 1.41
CA ARG A 80 4.22 -16.76 0.25
C ARG A 80 3.93 -15.60 -0.71
N PHE A 81 4.85 -15.36 -1.64
CA PHE A 81 4.62 -14.39 -2.71
C PHE A 81 3.84 -15.01 -3.87
N SER A 82 2.92 -14.24 -4.49
CA SER A 82 2.46 -14.57 -5.84
C SER A 82 3.62 -14.47 -6.83
N GLU A 83 3.62 -15.24 -7.89
CA GLU A 83 4.69 -15.24 -8.92
C GLU A 83 5.04 -13.82 -9.41
N ARG A 84 4.02 -13.01 -9.70
CA ARG A 84 4.20 -11.63 -10.14
C ARG A 84 4.86 -10.74 -9.06
N SER A 85 4.49 -10.94 -7.80
CA SER A 85 5.07 -10.21 -6.68
C SER A 85 6.51 -10.63 -6.43
N LEU A 86 6.81 -11.92 -6.54
CA LEU A 86 8.16 -12.46 -6.41
C LEU A 86 9.09 -11.90 -7.50
N LYS A 87 8.70 -11.97 -8.77
CA LYS A 87 9.48 -11.40 -9.89
C LYS A 87 9.80 -9.92 -9.66
N ARG A 88 8.80 -9.15 -9.19
CA ARG A 88 9.01 -7.73 -8.86
C ARG A 88 9.93 -7.54 -7.66
N HIS A 89 9.79 -8.36 -6.62
CA HIS A 89 10.62 -8.28 -5.42
C HIS A 89 12.09 -8.59 -5.74
N LEU A 90 12.35 -9.66 -6.47
CA LEU A 90 13.69 -10.02 -6.96
C LEU A 90 14.32 -8.90 -7.79
N LYS A 91 13.58 -8.36 -8.78
CA LYS A 91 14.06 -7.23 -9.59
C LYS A 91 14.45 -6.01 -8.76
N ASN A 92 13.66 -5.65 -7.78
CA ASN A 92 13.91 -4.49 -6.94
C ASN A 92 15.07 -4.73 -5.94
N MET A 93 15.23 -5.98 -5.46
CA MET A 93 16.29 -6.33 -4.50
C MET A 93 17.67 -6.49 -5.15
N LYS A 94 17.73 -6.69 -6.48
CA LYS A 94 18.99 -6.98 -7.21
C LYS A 94 20.13 -6.02 -6.86
N ARG A 95 19.86 -4.70 -6.81
CA ARG A 95 20.88 -3.70 -6.47
C ARG A 95 21.29 -3.74 -5.00
N SER A 96 20.34 -3.98 -4.09
CA SER A 96 20.64 -4.11 -2.65
C SER A 96 21.47 -5.35 -2.39
N LEU A 97 21.16 -6.47 -3.05
CA LEU A 97 21.95 -7.70 -2.97
C LEU A 97 23.38 -7.50 -3.50
N ALA A 98 23.54 -6.80 -4.62
CA ALA A 98 24.88 -6.52 -5.16
C ALA A 98 25.79 -5.77 -4.16
N PHE A 99 25.20 -5.02 -3.22
CA PHE A 99 25.94 -4.27 -2.20
C PHE A 99 26.05 -5.02 -0.86
N LEU A 100 25.03 -5.78 -0.47
CA LEU A 100 24.92 -6.38 0.88
C LEU A 100 25.09 -7.89 0.91
N LYS A 101 25.14 -8.60 -0.22
CA LYS A 101 24.99 -10.07 -0.26
C LYS A 101 25.87 -10.81 0.75
N ASP A 102 27.16 -10.46 0.81
CA ASP A 102 28.16 -11.11 1.67
C ASP A 102 28.32 -10.43 3.03
N THR A 103 27.52 -9.38 3.32
CA THR A 103 27.58 -8.67 4.60
C THR A 103 26.89 -9.50 5.68
N PRO A 104 27.57 -9.83 6.80
CA PRO A 104 26.93 -10.43 7.96
C PRO A 104 25.75 -9.60 8.45
N LEU A 105 24.68 -10.25 8.91
CA LEU A 105 23.51 -9.51 9.44
C LEU A 105 23.88 -8.64 10.64
N SER A 106 24.82 -9.08 11.46
CA SER A 106 25.38 -8.36 12.61
C SER A 106 26.00 -7.02 12.21
N ASP A 107 26.59 -6.93 11.02
CA ASP A 107 27.32 -5.77 10.52
C ASP A 107 26.42 -4.78 9.77
N ILE A 108 25.14 -5.12 9.60
CA ILE A 108 24.17 -4.23 8.98
C ILE A 108 23.64 -3.25 10.03
N ASP A 109 24.43 -2.26 10.37
CA ASP A 109 24.11 -1.16 11.27
C ASP A 109 23.56 0.07 10.51
N ASN A 110 23.33 1.15 11.26
CA ASN A 110 22.92 2.44 10.68
C ASN A 110 23.94 2.97 9.65
N THR A 111 25.24 2.75 9.90
CA THR A 111 26.33 3.22 9.03
C THR A 111 26.32 2.48 7.71
N LYS A 112 26.18 1.15 7.75
CA LYS A 112 26.07 0.32 6.52
C LYS A 112 24.84 0.67 5.70
N LEU A 113 23.72 0.95 6.35
CA LEU A 113 22.50 1.41 5.67
C LEU A 113 22.66 2.80 5.05
N LYS A 114 23.40 3.73 5.67
CA LYS A 114 23.77 5.03 5.06
C LYS A 114 24.66 4.85 3.84
N GLN A 115 25.66 3.95 3.91
CA GLN A 115 26.50 3.61 2.76
C GLN A 115 25.67 3.06 1.59
N LEU A 116 24.73 2.15 1.86
CA LEU A 116 23.79 1.66 0.87
C LEU A 116 22.94 2.78 0.25
N MET A 117 22.46 3.73 1.07
CA MET A 117 21.73 4.89 0.56
C MET A 117 22.58 5.78 -0.34
N SER A 118 23.83 6.09 0.06
CA SER A 118 24.76 6.85 -0.75
C SER A 118 25.08 6.15 -2.08
N HIS A 119 25.27 4.83 -2.02
CA HIS A 119 25.43 4.00 -3.21
C HIS A 119 24.22 4.10 -4.16
N PHE A 120 23.01 4.07 -3.66
CA PHE A 120 21.81 4.26 -4.49
C PHE A 120 21.73 5.68 -5.09
N LEU A 121 22.07 6.70 -4.30
CA LEU A 121 22.02 8.10 -4.75
C LEU A 121 23.05 8.38 -5.85
N SER A 122 24.22 7.72 -5.82
CA SER A 122 25.22 7.86 -6.90
C SER A 122 24.72 7.42 -8.28
N PHE A 123 23.66 6.60 -8.33
CA PHE A 123 22.97 6.23 -9.58
C PHE A 123 21.86 7.22 -9.99
N GLY A 124 21.72 8.37 -9.35
CA GLY A 124 20.65 9.33 -9.64
C GLY A 124 19.24 8.81 -9.34
N ILE A 125 19.08 7.87 -8.40
CA ILE A 125 17.79 7.27 -8.08
C ILE A 125 16.93 8.29 -7.32
N ARG A 126 15.68 8.47 -7.74
CA ARG A 126 14.71 9.35 -7.07
C ARG A 126 14.47 8.92 -5.61
N ALA A 127 14.26 9.90 -4.71
CA ALA A 127 14.02 9.68 -3.29
C ALA A 127 12.89 8.66 -3.00
N SER A 128 11.81 8.68 -3.78
CA SER A 128 10.71 7.71 -3.66
C SER A 128 11.13 6.27 -3.97
N THR A 129 12.01 6.08 -4.96
CA THR A 129 12.57 4.77 -5.31
C THR A 129 13.55 4.30 -4.23
N LEU A 130 14.41 5.21 -3.74
CA LEU A 130 15.32 4.93 -2.62
C LEU A 130 14.53 4.46 -1.39
N LYS A 131 13.51 5.21 -0.97
CA LYS A 131 12.65 4.82 0.17
C LYS A 131 12.06 3.41 0.00
N ARG A 132 11.63 3.06 -1.21
CA ARG A 132 11.12 1.72 -1.51
C ARG A 132 12.20 0.65 -1.39
N CYS A 133 13.40 0.89 -1.93
CA CYS A 133 14.51 -0.08 -1.86
C CYS A 133 14.96 -0.31 -0.42
N ILE A 134 15.18 0.75 0.34
CA ILE A 134 15.55 0.66 1.76
C ILE A 134 14.43 -0.03 2.57
N GLY A 135 13.16 0.29 2.30
CA GLY A 135 12.02 -0.37 2.94
C GLY A 135 11.97 -1.89 2.68
N GLN A 136 12.40 -2.34 1.48
CA GLN A 136 12.50 -3.78 1.18
C GLN A 136 13.66 -4.45 1.91
N VAL A 137 14.82 -3.82 1.95
CA VAL A 137 15.98 -4.30 2.75
C VAL A 137 15.57 -4.40 4.21
N PHE A 138 14.93 -3.37 4.74
CA PHE A 138 14.50 -3.36 6.13
C PHE A 138 13.41 -4.40 6.44
N SER A 139 12.59 -4.78 5.47
CA SER A 139 11.61 -5.87 5.62
C SER A 139 12.31 -7.22 5.85
N VAL A 140 13.43 -7.46 5.18
CA VAL A 140 14.26 -8.67 5.38
C VAL A 140 14.93 -8.64 6.74
N ILE A 141 15.55 -7.52 7.12
CA ILE A 141 16.23 -7.33 8.41
C ILE A 141 15.23 -7.50 9.56
N ARG A 142 14.04 -6.91 9.46
CA ARG A 142 12.99 -7.07 10.47
C ARG A 142 12.51 -8.50 10.58
N TRP A 143 12.36 -9.19 9.45
CA TRP A 143 12.01 -10.61 9.44
C TRP A 143 13.11 -11.45 10.10
N ALA A 144 14.39 -11.17 9.80
CA ALA A 144 15.53 -11.85 10.42
C ALA A 144 15.55 -11.65 11.95
N TYR A 145 15.28 -10.42 12.40
CA TYR A 145 15.14 -10.12 13.83
C TYR A 145 13.97 -10.89 14.48
N GLN A 146 12.80 -10.93 13.83
CA GLN A 146 11.62 -11.67 14.31
C GLN A 146 11.83 -13.17 14.37
N ASN A 147 12.75 -13.72 13.56
CA ASN A 147 13.12 -15.14 13.53
C ASN A 147 14.43 -15.44 14.27
N GLU A 148 14.86 -14.55 15.14
CA GLU A 148 16.03 -14.70 16.02
C GLU A 148 17.38 -14.90 15.27
N LEU A 149 17.45 -14.55 13.98
CA LEU A 149 18.69 -14.55 13.20
C LEU A 149 19.53 -13.30 13.43
N LEU A 150 18.95 -12.26 14.05
CA LEU A 150 19.58 -11.00 14.39
C LEU A 150 19.20 -10.62 15.83
N ARG A 151 20.16 -10.20 16.64
CA ARG A 151 19.93 -9.88 18.06
C ARG A 151 19.24 -8.52 18.26
N GLU A 152 19.64 -7.53 17.47
CA GLU A 152 19.15 -6.16 17.60
C GLU A 152 18.72 -5.61 16.24
N LEU A 153 17.62 -4.85 16.22
CA LEU A 153 17.14 -4.21 15.01
C LEU A 153 17.91 -2.90 14.78
N PRO A 154 18.63 -2.74 13.65
CA PRO A 154 19.35 -1.52 13.36
C PRO A 154 18.40 -0.33 13.21
N ARG A 155 18.85 0.85 13.65
CA ARG A 155 18.09 2.10 13.42
C ARG A 155 18.07 2.44 11.94
N ILE A 156 16.88 2.71 11.41
CA ILE A 156 16.74 3.16 10.03
C ILE A 156 17.34 4.57 9.90
N PRO A 157 18.22 4.83 8.92
CA PRO A 157 18.69 6.17 8.63
C PRO A 157 17.52 7.08 8.23
N LYS A 158 17.67 8.38 8.51
CA LYS A 158 16.70 9.39 8.04
C LYS A 158 16.69 9.38 6.52
N LEU A 159 15.55 9.04 5.95
CA LEU A 159 15.38 9.01 4.50
C LEU A 159 15.18 10.43 3.95
N PRO A 160 15.62 10.72 2.72
CA PRO A 160 15.39 12.01 2.08
C PRO A 160 13.90 12.35 2.06
N HIS A 161 13.59 13.62 2.27
CA HIS A 161 12.22 14.12 2.11
C HIS A 161 11.77 13.90 0.66
N ILE A 162 10.58 13.37 0.49
CA ILE A 162 9.97 13.24 -0.83
C ILE A 162 9.10 14.47 -1.03
N GLU A 163 9.56 15.38 -1.84
CA GLU A 163 8.69 16.42 -2.38
C GLU A 163 7.69 15.74 -3.31
N TYR A 164 6.44 15.79 -2.94
CA TYR A 164 5.37 15.36 -3.82
C TYR A 164 5.06 16.53 -4.75
N GLU A 165 5.49 16.42 -6.02
CA GLU A 165 4.99 17.31 -7.05
C GLU A 165 3.47 17.32 -6.99
N HIS A 166 2.87 18.50 -6.97
CA HIS A 166 1.41 18.62 -7.06
C HIS A 166 0.94 17.92 -8.33
N PHE A 167 0.17 16.88 -8.14
CA PHE A 167 -0.41 16.17 -9.26
C PHE A 167 -1.51 17.03 -9.87
N ILE A 168 -1.34 17.40 -11.13
CA ILE A 168 -2.34 18.16 -11.91
C ILE A 168 -3.04 17.16 -12.83
N PRO A 169 -4.34 16.84 -12.57
CA PRO A 169 -5.11 15.98 -13.46
C PRO A 169 -5.23 16.59 -14.85
N PRO A 170 -5.49 15.79 -15.89
CA PRO A 170 -5.78 16.31 -17.21
C PRO A 170 -7.03 17.18 -17.17
N THR A 171 -6.95 18.34 -17.83
CA THR A 171 -8.09 19.27 -17.99
C THR A 171 -9.08 18.74 -19.02
N GLN A 172 -10.31 19.25 -19.01
CA GLN A 172 -11.31 18.90 -20.02
C GLN A 172 -10.85 19.24 -21.45
N GLN A 173 -10.14 20.36 -21.63
CA GLN A 173 -9.57 20.73 -22.92
C GLN A 173 -8.50 19.73 -23.40
N GLU A 174 -7.60 19.32 -22.51
CA GLU A 174 -6.59 18.28 -22.82
C GLU A 174 -7.23 16.94 -23.14
N LEU A 175 -8.30 16.56 -22.40
CA LEU A 175 -9.04 15.33 -22.68
C LEU A 175 -9.70 15.37 -24.06
N ALA A 176 -10.29 16.51 -24.44
CA ALA A 176 -10.86 16.72 -25.76
C ALA A 176 -9.81 16.61 -26.87
N LEU A 177 -8.64 17.24 -26.71
CA LEU A 177 -7.53 17.14 -27.66
C LEU A 177 -7.04 15.68 -27.78
N VAL A 178 -6.85 14.99 -26.63
CA VAL A 178 -6.47 13.57 -26.64
C VAL A 178 -7.51 12.73 -27.37
N PHE A 179 -8.79 12.97 -27.14
CA PHE A 179 -9.89 12.23 -27.79
C PHE A 179 -9.87 12.38 -29.31
N VAL A 180 -9.73 13.61 -29.82
CA VAL A 180 -9.70 13.91 -31.26
C VAL A 180 -8.54 13.20 -31.95
N HIS A 181 -7.36 13.21 -31.35
CA HIS A 181 -6.14 12.63 -31.93
C HIS A 181 -5.90 11.15 -31.61
N ALA A 182 -6.75 10.54 -30.78
CA ALA A 182 -6.62 9.16 -30.35
C ALA A 182 -7.17 8.16 -31.40
N PRO A 183 -6.53 7.00 -31.58
CA PRO A 183 -7.15 5.87 -32.28
C PRO A 183 -8.30 5.31 -31.45
N GLU A 184 -9.23 4.59 -32.11
CA GLU A 184 -10.49 4.12 -31.50
C GLU A 184 -10.33 3.46 -30.12
N HIS A 185 -9.43 2.49 -30.01
CA HIS A 185 -9.20 1.79 -28.71
C HIS A 185 -8.72 2.74 -27.59
N VAL A 186 -8.00 3.82 -27.93
CA VAL A 186 -7.57 4.83 -26.95
C VAL A 186 -8.72 5.78 -26.64
N ARG A 187 -9.58 6.15 -27.61
CA ARG A 187 -10.82 6.91 -27.37
C ARG A 187 -11.73 6.24 -26.35
N ARG A 188 -11.98 4.91 -26.54
CA ARG A 188 -12.74 4.12 -25.58
C ARG A 188 -12.13 4.15 -24.18
N VAL A 189 -10.80 4.08 -24.07
CA VAL A 189 -10.10 4.20 -22.79
C VAL A 189 -10.25 5.61 -22.18
N VAL A 190 -10.18 6.65 -23.00
CA VAL A 190 -10.38 8.04 -22.53
C VAL A 190 -11.76 8.18 -21.90
N ILE A 191 -12.80 7.78 -22.60
CA ILE A 191 -14.20 7.88 -22.14
C ILE A 191 -14.40 7.08 -20.85
N LEU A 192 -14.13 5.78 -20.85
CA LEU A 192 -14.37 4.92 -19.68
C LEU A 192 -13.48 5.29 -18.48
N GLY A 193 -12.26 5.76 -18.75
CA GLY A 193 -11.35 6.22 -17.69
C GLY A 193 -11.72 7.53 -17.06
N SER A 194 -12.12 8.54 -17.88
CA SER A 194 -12.41 9.89 -17.39
C SER A 194 -13.86 10.13 -16.99
N GLN A 195 -14.82 9.38 -17.56
CA GLN A 195 -16.24 9.57 -17.25
C GLN A 195 -16.79 8.54 -16.25
N MET A 196 -16.14 7.39 -16.09
CA MET A 196 -16.57 6.34 -15.17
C MET A 196 -15.52 6.00 -14.10
N GLY A 197 -14.37 6.65 -14.12
CA GLY A 197 -13.31 6.47 -13.15
C GLY A 197 -12.68 5.07 -13.15
N MET A 198 -12.82 4.31 -14.22
CA MET A 198 -12.28 2.97 -14.34
C MET A 198 -10.75 2.99 -14.38
N ARG A 199 -10.12 2.01 -13.74
CA ARG A 199 -8.65 1.88 -13.72
C ARG A 199 -8.14 1.46 -15.09
N VAL A 200 -7.26 2.28 -15.68
CA VAL A 200 -6.66 1.96 -16.98
C VAL A 200 -5.57 0.90 -16.81
N GLY A 201 -5.94 -0.33 -17.01
CA GLY A 201 -5.05 -1.46 -16.87
C GLY A 201 -5.75 -2.82 -16.95
N PRO A 202 -4.96 -3.92 -16.85
CA PRO A 202 -5.49 -5.29 -16.98
C PRO A 202 -6.50 -5.70 -15.91
N SER A 203 -6.51 -5.00 -14.78
CA SER A 203 -7.40 -5.33 -13.67
C SER A 203 -8.83 -4.82 -13.85
N GLU A 204 -9.06 -3.86 -14.74
CA GLU A 204 -10.38 -3.29 -15.03
C GLU A 204 -10.53 -3.09 -16.56
N LEU A 205 -10.19 -1.94 -17.12
CA LEU A 205 -10.51 -1.57 -18.49
C LEU A 205 -10.02 -2.56 -19.55
N PHE A 206 -8.79 -3.09 -19.44
CA PHE A 206 -8.27 -3.99 -20.46
C PHE A 206 -8.78 -5.43 -20.32
N GLY A 207 -9.45 -5.74 -19.21
CA GLY A 207 -10.13 -7.01 -18.97
C GLY A 207 -11.64 -6.95 -19.17
N LEU A 208 -12.20 -5.77 -19.47
CA LEU A 208 -13.64 -5.56 -19.60
C LEU A 208 -14.17 -6.24 -20.86
N MET A 209 -15.19 -7.07 -20.69
CA MET A 209 -15.89 -7.77 -21.75
C MET A 209 -17.29 -7.20 -21.93
N TRP A 210 -17.89 -7.37 -23.10
CA TRP A 210 -19.28 -6.98 -23.32
C TRP A 210 -20.28 -7.73 -22.44
N SER A 211 -19.93 -8.92 -21.97
CA SER A 211 -20.71 -9.66 -20.96
C SER A 211 -20.76 -9.00 -19.60
N ASP A 212 -19.85 -8.08 -19.30
CA ASP A 212 -19.79 -7.35 -18.03
C ASP A 212 -20.57 -6.01 -18.10
N VAL A 213 -21.13 -5.68 -19.30
CA VAL A 213 -21.83 -4.40 -19.58
C VAL A 213 -23.32 -4.66 -19.77
N ASP A 214 -24.10 -4.25 -18.79
CA ASP A 214 -25.56 -4.29 -18.83
C ASP A 214 -26.09 -2.91 -19.26
N LEU A 215 -26.45 -2.80 -20.55
CA LEU A 215 -26.95 -1.54 -21.12
C LEU A 215 -28.45 -1.31 -20.81
N GLU A 216 -29.19 -2.35 -20.45
CA GLU A 216 -30.60 -2.24 -20.07
C GLU A 216 -30.71 -1.62 -18.66
N ASN A 217 -29.99 -2.17 -17.70
CA ASN A 217 -29.92 -1.66 -16.34
C ASN A 217 -28.90 -0.52 -16.17
N LYS A 218 -28.16 -0.17 -17.23
CA LYS A 218 -27.15 0.92 -17.25
C LYS A 218 -26.07 0.75 -16.20
N VAL A 219 -25.50 -0.45 -16.11
CA VAL A 219 -24.47 -0.82 -15.13
C VAL A 219 -23.32 -1.58 -15.80
N ILE A 220 -22.11 -1.32 -15.35
CA ILE A 220 -20.94 -2.17 -15.66
C ILE A 220 -20.56 -2.93 -14.39
N HIS A 221 -20.52 -4.26 -14.49
CA HIS A 221 -20.13 -5.17 -13.42
C HIS A 221 -18.62 -5.41 -13.48
N LEU A 222 -17.85 -4.70 -12.65
CA LEU A 222 -16.40 -4.89 -12.59
C LEU A 222 -16.02 -5.91 -11.54
N ARG A 223 -15.28 -6.93 -11.95
CA ARG A 223 -14.64 -7.84 -11.01
C ARG A 223 -13.56 -7.08 -10.23
N ALA A 224 -13.68 -7.04 -8.90
CA ALA A 224 -12.72 -6.38 -8.05
C ALA A 224 -11.33 -7.02 -8.25
N ALA A 225 -10.28 -6.20 -8.30
CA ALA A 225 -8.92 -6.72 -8.21
C ALA A 225 -8.80 -7.57 -6.93
N GLN A 226 -8.18 -8.76 -7.00
CA GLN A 226 -8.10 -9.80 -5.94
C GLN A 226 -7.73 -9.33 -4.52
N LYS A 227 -7.42 -8.07 -4.34
CA LYS A 227 -7.09 -7.46 -3.03
C LYS A 227 -8.30 -7.16 -2.16
N ASN A 228 -9.50 -7.03 -2.74
CA ASN A 228 -10.73 -6.74 -2.00
C ASN A 228 -11.58 -8.01 -1.92
N LYS A 229 -11.26 -8.88 -0.97
CA LYS A 229 -11.98 -10.14 -0.75
C LYS A 229 -13.43 -9.95 -0.30
N ASN A 230 -13.77 -8.75 0.22
CA ASN A 230 -15.08 -8.47 0.78
C ASN A 230 -16.10 -7.92 -0.23
N GLU A 231 -15.64 -7.42 -1.40
CA GLU A 231 -16.50 -6.99 -2.50
C GLU A 231 -15.95 -7.53 -3.82
N PRO A 232 -16.33 -8.75 -4.21
CA PRO A 232 -15.78 -9.40 -5.41
C PRO A 232 -16.21 -8.74 -6.71
N VAL A 233 -17.32 -8.01 -6.72
CA VAL A 233 -17.86 -7.28 -7.87
C VAL A 233 -18.18 -5.84 -7.44
N ARG A 234 -17.90 -4.89 -8.31
CA ARG A 234 -18.24 -3.47 -8.14
C ARG A 234 -19.09 -3.03 -9.31
N ASP A 235 -20.26 -2.50 -9.01
CA ASP A 235 -21.17 -1.98 -10.00
C ASP A 235 -20.89 -0.50 -10.23
N ILE A 236 -20.70 -0.13 -11.50
CA ILE A 236 -20.51 1.26 -11.91
C ILE A 236 -21.72 1.67 -12.76
N PRO A 237 -22.53 2.63 -12.32
CA PRO A 237 -23.64 3.15 -13.09
C PRO A 237 -23.15 3.82 -14.37
N ILE A 238 -23.82 3.56 -15.50
CA ILE A 238 -23.55 4.18 -16.78
C ILE A 238 -24.38 5.46 -16.89
N ARG A 239 -23.71 6.59 -17.18
CA ARG A 239 -24.39 7.84 -17.48
C ARG A 239 -25.30 7.67 -18.70
N GLN A 240 -26.52 8.27 -18.67
CA GLN A 240 -27.48 8.16 -19.76
C GLN A 240 -26.88 8.56 -21.13
N SER A 241 -26.11 9.66 -21.17
CA SER A 241 -25.47 10.14 -22.41
C SER A 241 -24.43 9.16 -22.98
N LEU A 242 -23.91 8.24 -22.18
CA LEU A 242 -22.90 7.25 -22.59
C LEU A 242 -23.54 5.93 -23.06
N VAL A 243 -24.80 5.67 -22.71
CA VAL A 243 -25.50 4.42 -23.08
C VAL A 243 -25.56 4.27 -24.58
N GLU A 244 -25.94 5.31 -25.31
CA GLU A 244 -26.08 5.27 -26.78
C GLU A 244 -24.73 5.05 -27.47
N GLU A 245 -23.68 5.66 -26.97
CA GLU A 245 -22.31 5.43 -27.49
C GLU A 245 -21.84 4.00 -27.26
N LEU A 246 -22.10 3.44 -26.08
CA LEU A 246 -21.76 2.04 -25.76
C LEU A 246 -22.59 1.06 -26.60
N LYS A 247 -23.86 1.35 -26.87
CA LYS A 247 -24.69 0.55 -27.80
C LYS A 247 -24.08 0.52 -29.19
N ALA A 248 -23.72 1.71 -29.71
CA ALA A 248 -23.10 1.79 -31.04
C ALA A 248 -21.78 0.99 -31.10
N TRP A 249 -20.94 1.05 -30.06
CA TRP A 249 -19.74 0.22 -30.01
C TRP A 249 -20.06 -1.25 -29.93
N GLN A 250 -21.06 -1.63 -29.14
CA GLN A 250 -21.46 -3.05 -28.98
C GLN A 250 -21.97 -3.64 -30.28
N GLU A 251 -22.78 -2.89 -31.04
CA GLU A 251 -23.28 -3.34 -32.35
C GLU A 251 -22.15 -3.62 -33.36
N VAL A 252 -21.19 -2.64 -33.45
CA VAL A 252 -20.03 -2.80 -34.35
C VAL A 252 -19.17 -3.99 -33.91
N ASP A 253 -18.95 -4.16 -32.63
CA ASP A 253 -18.12 -5.24 -32.09
C ASP A 253 -18.82 -6.59 -32.21
N ARG A 254 -20.15 -6.65 -32.02
CA ARG A 254 -20.98 -7.84 -32.19
C ARG A 254 -20.95 -8.32 -33.63
N ALA A 255 -21.08 -7.42 -34.61
CA ALA A 255 -20.99 -7.75 -36.03
C ALA A 255 -19.63 -8.36 -36.39
N LYS A 256 -18.56 -7.93 -35.72
CA LYS A 256 -17.20 -8.46 -35.89
C LYS A 256 -16.87 -9.63 -34.96
N ARG A 257 -17.81 -10.10 -34.14
CA ARG A 257 -17.63 -11.15 -33.11
C ARG A 257 -16.50 -10.84 -32.14
N VAL A 258 -16.39 -9.57 -31.70
CA VAL A 258 -15.38 -9.09 -30.75
C VAL A 258 -16.00 -9.05 -29.39
N ALA A 259 -15.42 -9.78 -28.41
CA ALA A 259 -15.92 -9.85 -27.04
C ALA A 259 -15.35 -8.76 -26.09
N PRO A 260 -14.05 -8.37 -26.17
CA PRO A 260 -13.50 -7.34 -25.30
C PRO A 260 -13.96 -5.94 -25.71
N VAL A 261 -14.33 -5.10 -24.72
CA VAL A 261 -14.71 -3.69 -24.95
C VAL A 261 -13.53 -2.86 -25.44
N ILE A 262 -12.34 -3.11 -24.90
CA ILE A 262 -11.11 -2.45 -25.36
C ILE A 262 -10.28 -3.43 -26.19
N HIS A 263 -10.28 -3.22 -27.49
CA HIS A 263 -9.57 -4.07 -28.42
C HIS A 263 -8.85 -3.28 -29.52
N TYR A 264 -7.85 -3.89 -30.15
CA TYR A 264 -7.20 -3.40 -31.35
C TYR A 264 -7.22 -4.50 -32.42
N GLY A 265 -7.90 -4.23 -33.53
CA GLY A 265 -8.11 -5.24 -34.54
C GLY A 265 -8.81 -6.52 -34.03
N GLY A 266 -9.81 -6.40 -33.15
CA GLY A 266 -10.54 -7.52 -32.54
C GLY A 266 -9.78 -8.23 -31.39
N LYS A 267 -8.51 -7.94 -31.16
CA LYS A 267 -7.70 -8.57 -30.11
C LYS A 267 -7.68 -7.74 -28.82
N PRO A 268 -7.76 -8.36 -27.64
CA PRO A 268 -7.70 -7.65 -26.36
C PRO A 268 -6.44 -6.81 -26.22
N VAL A 269 -6.58 -5.58 -25.73
CA VAL A 269 -5.46 -4.68 -25.47
C VAL A 269 -4.84 -5.00 -24.12
N LYS A 270 -3.53 -5.23 -24.09
CA LYS A 270 -2.77 -5.44 -22.83
C LYS A 270 -2.12 -4.17 -22.29
N CYS A 271 -1.83 -3.22 -23.16
CA CYS A 271 -1.11 -1.99 -22.85
C CYS A 271 -1.34 -0.95 -23.95
N ILE A 272 -1.50 0.33 -23.56
CA ILE A 272 -1.66 1.46 -24.52
C ILE A 272 -0.52 2.46 -24.47
N HIS A 273 0.56 2.24 -23.71
CA HIS A 273 1.59 3.26 -23.49
C HIS A 273 2.15 3.85 -24.79
N GLY A 274 2.43 3.02 -25.79
CA GLY A 274 2.94 3.50 -27.08
C GLY A 274 1.88 4.30 -27.90
N ALA A 275 0.64 3.83 -27.93
CA ALA A 275 -0.46 4.54 -28.58
C ALA A 275 -0.78 5.85 -27.87
N TRP A 276 -0.79 5.83 -26.53
CA TRP A 276 -1.01 6.99 -25.68
C TRP A 276 0.05 8.07 -25.90
N HIS A 277 1.32 7.70 -25.88
CA HIS A 277 2.41 8.65 -26.12
C HIS A 277 2.30 9.32 -27.50
N ARG A 278 2.04 8.53 -28.55
CA ARG A 278 1.81 9.08 -29.91
C ARG A 278 0.58 9.99 -29.98
N THR A 279 -0.47 9.68 -29.21
CA THR A 279 -1.66 10.52 -29.12
C THR A 279 -1.33 11.87 -28.46
N LEU A 280 -0.62 11.89 -27.34
CA LEU A 280 -0.19 13.13 -26.69
C LEU A 280 0.66 14.00 -27.61
N LEU A 281 1.61 13.40 -28.33
CA LEU A 281 2.42 14.14 -29.32
C LEU A 281 1.56 14.77 -30.41
N ARG A 282 0.61 14.05 -30.99
CA ARG A 282 -0.30 14.56 -32.02
C ARG A 282 -1.23 15.64 -31.47
N ALA A 283 -1.63 15.52 -30.22
CA ALA A 283 -2.46 16.51 -29.51
C ALA A 283 -1.67 17.77 -29.08
N GLY A 284 -0.35 17.83 -29.33
CA GLY A 284 0.50 18.95 -28.91
C GLY A 284 0.71 19.06 -27.40
N ILE A 285 0.42 18.03 -26.63
CA ILE A 285 0.51 18.03 -25.16
C ILE A 285 1.95 17.63 -24.76
N GLN A 286 2.70 18.61 -24.25
CA GLN A 286 4.10 18.42 -23.85
C GLN A 286 4.25 17.89 -22.42
N ARG A 287 3.31 18.22 -21.52
CA ARG A 287 3.36 17.74 -20.16
C ARG A 287 3.06 16.23 -20.06
N ARG A 288 3.59 15.61 -19.02
CA ARG A 288 3.39 14.19 -18.79
C ARG A 288 1.97 13.92 -18.28
N ILE A 289 1.13 13.32 -19.11
CA ILE A 289 -0.17 12.75 -18.72
C ILE A 289 -0.08 11.22 -18.90
N ARG A 290 -0.36 10.48 -17.85
CA ARG A 290 -0.39 9.01 -17.90
C ARG A 290 -1.80 8.52 -18.19
N PRO A 291 -2.00 7.35 -18.80
CA PRO A 291 -3.34 6.77 -18.96
C PRO A 291 -4.12 6.64 -17.65
N TYR A 292 -3.41 6.38 -16.54
CA TYR A 292 -4.03 6.29 -15.20
C TYR A 292 -4.57 7.64 -14.70
N ASP A 293 -4.09 8.74 -15.23
CA ASP A 293 -4.49 10.09 -14.80
C ASP A 293 -5.92 10.44 -15.28
N LEU A 294 -6.50 9.68 -16.22
CA LEU A 294 -7.91 9.74 -16.59
C LEU A 294 -8.83 9.47 -15.39
N ARG A 295 -8.48 8.47 -14.58
CA ARG A 295 -9.23 8.18 -13.35
C ARG A 295 -9.04 9.27 -12.30
N HIS A 296 -7.89 9.91 -12.26
CA HIS A 296 -7.68 11.08 -11.39
C HIS A 296 -8.54 12.26 -11.84
N ALA A 297 -8.71 12.48 -13.15
CA ALA A 297 -9.63 13.50 -13.67
C ALA A 297 -11.06 13.22 -13.18
N PHE A 298 -11.57 12.00 -13.33
CA PHE A 298 -12.88 11.61 -12.83
C PHE A 298 -13.06 11.93 -11.34
N VAL A 299 -12.09 11.53 -10.49
CA VAL A 299 -12.17 11.76 -9.05
C VAL A 299 -12.16 13.26 -8.73
N THR A 300 -11.33 14.06 -9.42
CA THR A 300 -11.27 15.51 -9.25
C THR A 300 -12.60 16.16 -9.60
N GLU A 301 -13.16 15.83 -10.76
CA GLU A 301 -14.43 16.36 -11.24
C GLU A 301 -15.61 15.95 -10.33
N ALA A 302 -15.66 14.70 -9.90
CA ALA A 302 -16.71 14.22 -8.99
C ALA A 302 -16.69 14.97 -7.65
N ILE A 303 -15.49 15.17 -7.07
CA ILE A 303 -15.33 15.92 -5.82
C ILE A 303 -15.66 17.40 -6.07
N ALA A 304 -15.23 18.00 -7.17
CA ALA A 304 -15.53 19.38 -7.53
C ALA A 304 -17.05 19.59 -7.73
N ALA A 305 -17.76 18.59 -8.25
CA ALA A 305 -19.21 18.57 -8.37
C ALA A 305 -19.96 18.36 -7.03
N GLY A 306 -19.25 18.23 -5.90
CA GLY A 306 -19.87 18.08 -4.58
C GLY A 306 -20.23 16.63 -4.20
N VAL A 307 -19.83 15.64 -4.99
CA VAL A 307 -20.07 14.23 -4.63
C VAL A 307 -19.22 13.88 -3.40
N ASP A 308 -19.84 13.23 -2.41
CA ASP A 308 -19.14 12.86 -1.17
C ASP A 308 -18.00 11.86 -1.44
N ILE A 309 -16.96 11.97 -0.63
CA ILE A 309 -15.71 11.20 -0.80
C ILE A 309 -15.95 9.68 -0.64
N GLY A 310 -16.91 9.30 0.20
CA GLY A 310 -17.25 7.87 0.41
C GLY A 310 -17.87 7.27 -0.85
N THR A 311 -18.79 7.99 -1.48
CA THR A 311 -19.40 7.60 -2.77
C THR A 311 -18.35 7.56 -3.88
N VAL A 312 -17.49 8.58 -4.00
CA VAL A 312 -16.37 8.57 -4.96
C VAL A 312 -15.46 7.39 -4.70
N GLY A 313 -15.13 7.12 -3.43
CA GLY A 313 -14.31 5.98 -3.02
C GLY A 313 -14.89 4.64 -3.45
N LYS A 314 -16.19 4.43 -3.25
CA LYS A 314 -16.91 3.23 -3.71
C LYS A 314 -16.92 3.11 -5.22
N LEU A 315 -17.25 4.18 -5.95
CA LEU A 315 -17.26 4.21 -7.42
C LEU A 315 -15.90 3.83 -8.02
N VAL A 316 -14.81 4.34 -7.44
CA VAL A 316 -13.47 4.01 -7.93
C VAL A 316 -12.85 2.78 -7.24
N GLY A 317 -13.49 2.17 -6.24
CA GLY A 317 -12.99 0.99 -5.54
C GLY A 317 -11.68 1.26 -4.78
N HIS A 318 -11.62 2.36 -4.03
CA HIS A 318 -10.55 2.63 -3.09
C HIS A 318 -10.92 2.08 -1.72
N ALA A 319 -10.18 1.08 -1.26
CA ALA A 319 -10.36 0.49 0.07
C ALA A 319 -10.01 1.47 1.21
N ASN A 320 -9.22 2.50 0.92
CA ASN A 320 -8.79 3.50 1.90
C ASN A 320 -9.01 4.92 1.35
N LEU A 321 -9.94 5.64 1.97
CA LEU A 321 -10.29 7.02 1.62
C LEU A 321 -9.16 8.03 1.91
N THR A 322 -8.21 7.70 2.79
CA THR A 322 -7.05 8.55 3.10
C THR A 322 -6.25 8.90 1.85
N MET A 323 -6.22 8.00 0.86
CA MET A 323 -5.55 8.27 -0.42
C MET A 323 -6.27 9.38 -1.21
N ILE A 324 -7.60 9.38 -1.22
CA ILE A 324 -8.40 10.41 -1.88
C ILE A 324 -8.20 11.74 -1.16
N LEU A 325 -8.35 11.76 0.17
CA LEU A 325 -8.15 12.96 0.98
C LEU A 325 -6.78 13.59 0.72
N LYS A 326 -5.71 12.79 0.77
CA LYS A 326 -4.35 13.29 0.58
C LYS A 326 -4.09 13.90 -0.81
N HIS A 327 -4.65 13.30 -1.87
CA HIS A 327 -4.39 13.74 -3.24
C HIS A 327 -5.32 14.87 -3.70
N TYR A 328 -6.53 14.99 -3.12
CA TYR A 328 -7.57 15.93 -3.58
C TYR A 328 -7.94 16.99 -2.53
N GLN A 329 -7.13 17.14 -1.46
CA GLN A 329 -7.36 18.12 -0.40
C GLN A 329 -7.51 19.56 -0.90
N HIS A 330 -6.83 19.91 -2.00
CA HIS A 330 -6.92 21.23 -2.60
C HIS A 330 -8.32 21.53 -3.18
N VAL A 331 -8.99 20.53 -3.77
CA VAL A 331 -10.38 20.66 -4.27
C VAL A 331 -11.34 20.83 -3.12
N LEU A 332 -11.17 20.05 -2.04
CA LEU A 332 -12.00 20.17 -0.83
C LEU A 332 -11.88 21.54 -0.15
N SER A 333 -10.71 22.17 -0.24
CA SER A 333 -10.50 23.51 0.35
C SER A 333 -11.34 24.59 -0.32
N SER A 334 -11.63 24.48 -1.60
CA SER A 334 -12.48 25.43 -2.33
C SER A 334 -13.98 25.32 -1.95
N GLN A 335 -14.39 24.17 -1.44
CA GLN A 335 -15.78 23.89 -1.06
C GLN A 335 -16.14 24.31 0.38
N LYS A 336 -15.17 24.77 1.19
CA LYS A 336 -15.40 25.10 2.61
C LYS A 336 -16.48 26.15 2.80
N ARG A 337 -16.44 27.19 1.99
CA ARG A 337 -17.46 28.27 2.06
C ARG A 337 -18.83 27.74 1.67
N ALA A 338 -18.94 27.04 0.55
CA ALA A 338 -20.21 26.45 0.11
C ALA A 338 -20.78 25.46 1.13
N ALA A 339 -19.94 24.71 1.81
CA ALA A 339 -20.37 23.80 2.86
C ALA A 339 -20.96 24.54 4.07
N VAL A 340 -20.38 25.68 4.49
CA VAL A 340 -20.90 26.50 5.57
C VAL A 340 -22.24 27.14 5.17
N GLU A 341 -22.33 27.68 3.95
CA GLU A 341 -23.55 28.30 3.41
C GLU A 341 -24.72 27.31 3.22
N ALA A 342 -24.38 26.02 3.04
CA ALA A 342 -25.38 24.96 2.89
C ALA A 342 -26.00 24.51 4.23
N ILE A 343 -25.46 24.93 5.38
CA ILE A 343 -26.01 24.60 6.70
C ILE A 343 -27.27 25.51 6.91
N PRO A 344 -28.44 24.89 7.14
CA PRO A 344 -29.64 25.67 7.45
C PRO A 344 -29.44 26.55 8.67
N GLU A 345 -29.83 27.82 8.57
CA GLU A 345 -29.84 28.68 9.75
C GLU A 345 -30.85 28.15 10.77
N PRO A 346 -30.45 28.00 12.04
CA PRO A 346 -31.35 27.56 13.10
C PRO A 346 -32.50 28.56 13.25
N GLN A 347 -33.73 28.10 13.34
CA GLN A 347 -34.92 28.93 13.46
C GLN A 347 -34.93 29.87 14.70
N TYR A 348 -34.09 29.60 15.69
CA TYR A 348 -33.95 30.43 16.88
C TYR A 348 -33.01 31.62 16.71
N VAL A 349 -32.25 31.69 15.60
CA VAL A 349 -31.48 32.89 15.24
C VAL A 349 -32.42 33.81 14.42
N ALA A 350 -33.51 34.23 15.07
CA ALA A 350 -34.35 35.30 14.48
C ALA A 350 -33.49 36.56 14.35
N LYS A 351 -33.45 37.13 13.17
CA LYS A 351 -32.66 38.29 12.74
C LYS A 351 -32.71 39.52 13.66
N ASN A 352 -33.50 39.53 14.71
CA ASN A 352 -33.78 40.70 15.55
C ASN A 352 -33.67 40.50 17.06
N MET A 353 -33.14 39.38 17.55
CA MET A 353 -33.00 39.19 19.03
C MET A 353 -31.96 40.10 19.68
N TRP A 354 -31.09 40.72 18.91
CA TRP A 354 -30.03 41.60 19.44
C TRP A 354 -30.27 43.08 19.21
N GLN A 355 -31.40 43.48 18.60
CA GLN A 355 -31.75 44.89 18.35
C GLN A 355 -32.79 45.49 19.30
N SER A 356 -33.33 44.73 20.27
CA SER A 356 -34.39 45.17 21.16
C SER A 356 -33.98 45.59 22.57
N GLU A 357 -32.69 45.64 22.88
CA GLU A 357 -32.22 46.11 24.21
C GLU A 357 -31.28 47.33 24.12
N SER A 358 -31.72 48.39 23.50
CA SER A 358 -31.06 49.70 23.70
C SER A 358 -31.99 50.87 23.47
N THR A 359 -32.96 51.03 24.37
CA THR A 359 -33.54 52.32 24.60
C THR A 359 -33.57 52.56 26.13
N PRO A 360 -32.68 53.36 26.69
CA PRO A 360 -32.87 53.82 28.06
C PRO A 360 -33.93 54.93 28.02
N GLU A 361 -35.13 54.64 28.53
CA GLU A 361 -36.10 55.64 28.83
C GLU A 361 -35.53 56.62 29.85
N ASN A 362 -35.65 57.92 29.49
CA ASN A 362 -35.44 59.07 30.32
C ASN A 362 -36.16 58.93 31.68
N ILE A 363 -35.39 58.93 32.78
CA ILE A 363 -35.90 59.33 34.06
C ILE A 363 -35.65 60.81 34.18
N LYS A 364 -36.71 61.61 33.96
CA LYS A 364 -36.84 62.97 34.49
C LYS A 364 -37.73 62.91 35.72
N GLN A 365 -37.20 63.58 36.76
CA GLN A 365 -37.74 63.97 38.06
C GLN A 365 -37.64 62.97 39.18
#